data_3a52fd59df0c7a3754d17eb8acc47934
#
_entry.id   3a52fd59df0c7a3754d17eb8acc47934
#
_cell.length_a   1.000
_cell.length_b   1.000
_cell.length_c   1.000
_cell.angle_alpha   90.00
_cell.angle_beta   90.00
_cell.angle_gamma   90.00
#
_symmetry.space_group_name_H-M   'P 1'
#
loop_
_entity.id
_entity.type
_entity.pdbx_description
1 polymer ?
#
loop_
_entity_poly.entity_id
_entity_poly.type
_entity_poly.pdbx_seq_one_letter_code
_entity_poly.pdbx_strand_id
1 'polypeptide(L)'
;IHDTRSAAMITAMTASLAAKGAKIGILMGTAYLFTEEAVACGAILQTYQDQAIACARTVLLETAPGHATRCIDSPYVRSFLAERQRLDQAGTDPKEVWATLETLNLGRLRIASKGVKRFGSELLPVEEEKQRQEGMYMIGDVATMRERVITVEDLHKEVTERIPEYLQALVHEVAPEEEAQPLDIAIVGMAGVFPGAEDIDTFWSNIIKGVRCFSEVDPARWNPRHYFNPDSNDGDRTPSKWGGFLGDICPVPCDYAPKRSYPLFRA
;
A
#
# COMPACT_ATOMS: atom_id res chain seq x y z
N ILE A 1 5.11 -6.37 6.24
CA ILE A 1 6.31 -6.75 7.03
C ILE A 1 7.22 -5.56 7.11
N HIS A 2 7.78 -5.27 8.28
CA HIS A 2 8.62 -4.10 8.49
C HIS A 2 9.73 -4.31 9.54
N ASP A 3 9.68 -5.37 10.34
CA ASP A 3 10.61 -5.69 11.42
C ASP A 3 10.72 -7.19 11.67
N THR A 4 11.59 -7.60 12.59
CA THR A 4 11.81 -9.00 12.97
C THR A 4 10.52 -9.67 13.47
N ARG A 5 9.72 -8.96 14.28
CA ARG A 5 8.48 -9.50 14.85
C ARG A 5 7.45 -9.85 13.78
N SER A 6 7.18 -8.93 12.86
CA SER A 6 6.24 -9.15 11.76
C SER A 6 6.73 -10.21 10.78
N ALA A 7 8.05 -10.31 10.57
CA ALA A 7 8.64 -11.35 9.74
C ALA A 7 8.56 -12.73 10.43
N ALA A 8 8.81 -12.81 11.73
CA ALA A 8 8.69 -14.03 12.52
C ALA A 8 7.25 -14.56 12.51
N MET A 9 6.25 -13.67 12.62
CA MET A 9 4.84 -14.04 12.52
C MET A 9 4.53 -14.71 11.17
N ILE A 10 4.93 -14.11 10.06
CA ILE A 10 4.71 -14.68 8.72
C ILE A 10 5.48 -16.00 8.54
N THR A 11 6.69 -16.08 9.07
CA THR A 11 7.49 -17.32 9.04
C THR A 11 6.77 -18.45 9.77
N ALA A 12 6.24 -18.18 10.96
CA ALA A 12 5.45 -19.16 11.72
C ALA A 12 4.18 -19.58 10.97
N MET A 13 3.42 -18.64 10.40
CA MET A 13 2.21 -18.92 9.63
C MET A 13 2.48 -19.75 8.36
N THR A 14 3.65 -19.60 7.74
CA THR A 14 4.02 -20.28 6.49
C THR A 14 4.91 -21.49 6.68
N ALA A 15 5.26 -21.83 7.93
CA ALA A 15 6.18 -22.93 8.25
C ALA A 15 5.77 -24.28 7.65
N SER A 16 4.49 -24.61 7.69
CA SER A 16 3.95 -25.86 7.11
C SER A 16 4.08 -25.90 5.58
N LEU A 17 3.98 -24.77 4.91
CA LEU A 17 4.18 -24.66 3.46
C LEU A 17 5.66 -24.77 3.11
N ALA A 18 6.52 -24.11 3.86
CA ALA A 18 7.97 -24.18 3.70
C ALA A 18 8.49 -25.63 3.90
N ALA A 19 7.97 -26.35 4.91
CA ALA A 19 8.29 -27.75 5.15
C ALA A 19 7.89 -28.67 3.98
N LYS A 20 6.89 -28.28 3.19
CA LYS A 20 6.48 -28.98 1.95
C LYS A 20 7.28 -28.53 0.70
N GLY A 21 8.32 -27.70 0.88
CA GLY A 21 9.20 -27.24 -0.19
C GLY A 21 8.77 -25.93 -0.87
N ALA A 22 7.75 -25.24 -0.36
CA ALA A 22 7.38 -23.91 -0.87
C ALA A 22 8.46 -22.87 -0.54
N LYS A 23 8.80 -22.04 -1.52
CA LYS A 23 9.69 -20.88 -1.32
C LYS A 23 8.87 -19.70 -0.84
N ILE A 24 9.19 -19.19 0.34
CA ILE A 24 8.52 -18.05 0.94
C ILE A 24 9.32 -16.79 0.63
N GLY A 25 8.66 -15.78 0.07
CA GLY A 25 9.22 -14.46 -0.19
C GLY A 25 8.53 -13.39 0.65
N ILE A 26 9.27 -12.33 0.99
CA ILE A 26 8.77 -11.17 1.72
C ILE A 26 8.75 -9.96 0.80
N LEU A 27 7.60 -9.31 0.66
CA LEU A 27 7.46 -8.05 -0.04
C LEU A 27 7.36 -6.91 0.98
N MET A 28 8.24 -5.93 0.84
CA MET A 28 8.23 -4.71 1.65
C MET A 28 8.14 -3.48 0.74
N GLY A 29 7.39 -2.47 1.15
CA GLY A 29 7.31 -1.18 0.47
C GLY A 29 7.72 -0.06 1.42
N THR A 30 6.83 0.33 2.31
CA THR A 30 7.01 1.46 3.23
C THR A 30 8.29 1.35 4.08
N ALA A 31 8.70 0.14 4.48
CA ALA A 31 9.91 -0.06 5.29
C ALA A 31 11.18 0.48 4.60
N TYR A 32 11.27 0.42 3.27
CA TYR A 32 12.42 0.97 2.53
C TYR A 32 12.51 2.50 2.59
N LEU A 33 11.41 3.21 2.85
CA LEU A 33 11.47 4.67 3.03
C LEU A 33 12.26 5.08 4.29
N PHE A 34 12.47 4.14 5.21
CA PHE A 34 13.25 4.28 6.44
C PHE A 34 14.67 3.74 6.30
N THR A 35 15.23 3.80 5.10
CA THR A 35 16.62 3.39 4.85
C THR A 35 17.48 4.59 4.42
N GLU A 36 18.77 4.54 4.76
CA GLU A 36 19.76 5.55 4.37
C GLU A 36 19.84 5.65 2.85
N GLU A 37 19.80 4.50 2.18
CA GLU A 37 19.91 4.38 0.73
C GLU A 37 18.72 4.99 -0.01
N ALA A 38 17.53 5.04 0.60
CA ALA A 38 16.35 5.64 -0.03
C ALA A 38 16.58 7.13 -0.36
N VAL A 39 17.31 7.83 0.50
CA VAL A 39 17.72 9.22 0.28
C VAL A 39 19.00 9.29 -0.53
N ALA A 40 20.01 8.50 -0.19
CA ALA A 40 21.33 8.54 -0.83
C ALA A 40 21.28 8.24 -2.34
N CYS A 41 20.40 7.33 -2.79
CA CYS A 41 20.22 7.04 -4.21
C CYS A 41 19.21 7.98 -4.91
N GLY A 42 18.64 8.95 -4.18
CA GLY A 42 17.65 9.89 -4.70
C GLY A 42 16.28 9.27 -4.99
N ALA A 43 15.93 8.12 -4.39
CA ALA A 43 14.60 7.54 -4.51
C ALA A 43 13.55 8.46 -3.89
N ILE A 44 13.87 9.05 -2.73
CA ILE A 44 13.10 10.11 -2.07
C ILE A 44 14.05 11.23 -1.61
N LEU A 45 13.47 12.37 -1.29
CA LEU A 45 14.20 13.46 -0.63
C LEU A 45 14.26 13.25 0.88
N GLN A 46 15.23 13.92 1.54
CA GLN A 46 15.33 13.94 3.00
C GLN A 46 14.02 14.43 3.64
N THR A 47 13.42 15.48 3.11
CA THR A 47 12.11 16.00 3.56
C THR A 47 11.01 14.96 3.55
N TYR A 48 11.03 14.03 2.58
CA TYR A 48 10.06 12.93 2.55
C TYR A 48 10.30 11.96 3.71
N GLN A 49 11.56 11.59 3.93
CA GLN A 49 11.95 10.68 5.01
C GLN A 49 11.65 11.28 6.39
N ASP A 50 11.90 12.58 6.57
CA ASP A 50 11.59 13.30 7.81
C ASP A 50 10.08 13.29 8.11
N GLN A 51 9.25 13.49 7.08
CA GLN A 51 7.80 13.39 7.21
C GLN A 51 7.35 11.95 7.51
N ALA A 52 8.01 10.94 6.96
CA ALA A 52 7.74 9.54 7.24
C ALA A 52 8.06 9.19 8.71
N ILE A 53 9.20 9.65 9.23
CA ILE A 53 9.61 9.43 10.63
C ILE A 53 8.65 10.14 11.61
N ALA A 54 8.19 11.34 11.26
CA ALA A 54 7.25 12.11 12.07
C ALA A 54 5.79 11.65 11.93
N CYS A 55 5.52 10.58 11.15
CA CYS A 55 4.17 10.15 10.84
C CYS A 55 3.48 9.48 12.03
N ALA A 56 2.59 10.20 12.69
CA ALA A 56 1.75 9.64 13.75
C ALA A 56 0.47 8.97 13.22
N ARG A 57 0.04 9.32 12.01
CA ARG A 57 -1.22 8.84 11.42
C ARG A 57 -1.16 8.88 9.90
N THR A 58 -1.72 7.85 9.26
CA THR A 58 -1.99 7.83 7.82
C THR A 58 -3.48 8.06 7.53
N VAL A 59 -3.77 8.54 6.33
CA VAL A 59 -5.12 8.85 5.84
C VAL A 59 -5.32 8.25 4.46
N LEU A 60 -6.54 7.80 4.15
CA LEU A 60 -6.92 7.41 2.79
C LEU A 60 -7.52 8.61 2.06
N LEU A 61 -6.92 8.98 0.94
CA LEU A 61 -7.49 9.92 -0.02
C LEU A 61 -8.23 9.12 -1.10
N GLU A 62 -9.52 9.19 -1.09
CA GLU A 62 -10.38 8.55 -2.07
C GLU A 62 -10.81 9.58 -3.12
N THR A 63 -10.38 9.40 -4.36
CA THR A 63 -10.75 10.26 -5.50
C THR A 63 -12.05 9.79 -6.15
N ALA A 64 -12.27 8.47 -6.21
CA ALA A 64 -13.45 7.82 -6.75
C ALA A 64 -13.68 6.48 -6.00
N PRO A 65 -14.85 5.86 -6.07
CA PRO A 65 -15.11 4.55 -5.48
C PRO A 65 -14.06 3.52 -5.90
N GLY A 66 -13.39 2.92 -4.91
CA GLY A 66 -12.31 1.95 -5.13
C GLY A 66 -10.96 2.56 -5.56
N HIS A 67 -10.85 3.87 -5.69
CA HIS A 67 -9.62 4.59 -6.01
C HIS A 67 -9.13 5.36 -4.77
N ALA A 68 -8.42 4.69 -3.89
CA ALA A 68 -7.91 5.28 -2.67
C ALA A 68 -6.38 5.21 -2.60
N THR A 69 -5.76 6.29 -2.16
CA THR A 69 -4.33 6.40 -1.91
C THR A 69 -4.08 6.66 -0.43
N ARG A 70 -3.24 5.83 0.21
CA ARG A 70 -2.84 6.07 1.59
C ARG A 70 -1.63 7.00 1.65
N CYS A 71 -1.68 7.99 2.51
CA CYS A 71 -0.63 8.99 2.69
C CYS A 71 -0.58 9.55 4.11
N ILE A 72 0.48 10.31 4.41
CA ILE A 72 0.63 11.06 5.66
C ILE A 72 -0.45 12.15 5.74
N ASP A 73 -0.98 12.40 6.93
CA ASP A 73 -1.85 13.55 7.22
C ASP A 73 -1.06 14.87 7.08
N SER A 74 -0.94 15.37 5.87
CA SER A 74 -0.19 16.57 5.51
C SER A 74 -1.13 17.77 5.25
N PRO A 75 -0.62 19.01 5.16
CA PRO A 75 -1.41 20.17 4.77
C PRO A 75 -2.13 19.98 3.44
N TYR A 76 -1.49 19.30 2.47
CA TYR A 76 -2.13 18.96 1.20
C TYR A 76 -3.35 18.06 1.40
N VAL A 77 -3.23 17.02 2.24
CA VAL A 77 -4.34 16.09 2.54
C VAL A 77 -5.54 16.84 3.11
N ARG A 78 -5.30 17.77 4.02
CA ARG A 78 -6.37 18.59 4.61
C ARG A 78 -7.05 19.48 3.57
N SER A 79 -6.28 20.06 2.66
CA SER A 79 -6.81 20.86 1.55
C SER A 79 -7.65 20.01 0.59
N PHE A 80 -7.19 18.79 0.28
CA PHE A 80 -7.91 17.82 -0.54
C PHE A 80 -9.26 17.44 0.10
N LEU A 81 -9.25 17.11 1.39
CA LEU A 81 -10.47 16.72 2.11
C LEU A 81 -11.46 17.88 2.22
N ALA A 82 -10.96 19.11 2.43
CA ALA A 82 -11.79 20.32 2.44
C ALA A 82 -12.44 20.58 1.07
N GLU A 83 -11.68 20.39 -0.02
CA GLU A 83 -12.23 20.55 -1.38
C GLU A 83 -13.28 19.49 -1.70
N ARG A 84 -13.02 18.23 -1.32
CA ARG A 84 -14.01 17.15 -1.45
C ARG A 84 -15.31 17.51 -0.73
N GLN A 85 -15.20 17.93 0.54
CA GLN A 85 -16.36 18.33 1.32
C GLN A 85 -17.10 19.51 0.69
N ARG A 86 -16.39 20.49 0.14
CA ARG A 86 -16.97 21.63 -0.56
C ARG A 86 -17.79 21.20 -1.79
N LEU A 87 -17.23 20.29 -2.59
CA LEU A 87 -17.89 19.75 -3.79
C LEU A 87 -19.14 18.94 -3.43
N ASP A 88 -19.04 18.10 -2.39
CA ASP A 88 -20.17 17.31 -1.88
C ASP A 88 -21.31 18.21 -1.36
N GLN A 89 -20.98 19.27 -0.61
CA GLN A 89 -21.96 20.24 -0.11
C GLN A 89 -22.61 21.09 -1.22
N ALA A 90 -21.88 21.31 -2.31
CA ALA A 90 -22.41 22.01 -3.49
C ALA A 90 -23.35 21.15 -4.33
N GLY A 91 -23.49 19.84 -4.04
CA GLY A 91 -24.29 18.92 -4.83
C GLY A 91 -23.71 18.69 -6.24
N THR A 92 -22.37 18.79 -6.39
CA THR A 92 -21.66 18.60 -7.65
C THR A 92 -21.85 17.15 -8.15
N ASP A 93 -21.99 16.97 -9.47
CA ASP A 93 -22.10 15.65 -10.06
C ASP A 93 -20.92 14.74 -9.65
N PRO A 94 -21.15 13.49 -9.24
CA PRO A 94 -20.08 12.61 -8.77
C PRO A 94 -18.92 12.46 -9.75
N LYS A 95 -19.16 12.44 -11.05
CA LYS A 95 -18.09 12.33 -12.06
C LYS A 95 -17.24 13.59 -12.13
N GLU A 96 -17.84 14.77 -11.94
CA GLU A 96 -17.10 16.05 -11.85
C GLU A 96 -16.28 16.09 -10.55
N VAL A 97 -16.83 15.62 -9.42
CA VAL A 97 -16.10 15.48 -8.16
C VAL A 97 -14.86 14.61 -8.38
N TRP A 98 -15.00 13.43 -8.99
CA TRP A 98 -13.88 12.52 -9.23
C TRP A 98 -12.81 13.15 -10.13
N ALA A 99 -13.21 13.74 -11.26
CA ALA A 99 -12.29 14.40 -12.18
C ALA A 99 -11.52 15.56 -11.51
N THR A 100 -12.19 16.33 -10.66
CA THR A 100 -11.59 17.43 -9.92
C THR A 100 -10.56 16.90 -8.91
N LEU A 101 -10.94 15.91 -8.10
CA LEU A 101 -10.08 15.33 -7.08
C LEU A 101 -8.86 14.60 -7.69
N GLU A 102 -9.06 13.92 -8.81
CA GLU A 102 -7.97 13.29 -9.55
C GLU A 102 -6.98 14.33 -10.10
N THR A 103 -7.50 15.42 -10.64
CA THR A 103 -6.68 16.55 -11.12
C THR A 103 -5.86 17.19 -9.99
N LEU A 104 -6.42 17.30 -8.79
CA LEU A 104 -5.70 17.81 -7.61
C LEU A 104 -4.51 16.93 -7.23
N ASN A 105 -4.61 15.62 -7.38
CA ASN A 105 -3.54 14.68 -7.04
C ASN A 105 -2.39 14.66 -8.06
N LEU A 106 -2.61 15.17 -9.28
CA LEU A 106 -1.60 15.13 -10.33
C LEU A 106 -0.30 15.83 -9.92
N GLY A 107 0.80 15.11 -9.99
CA GLY A 107 2.14 15.63 -9.69
C GLY A 107 2.47 15.83 -8.22
N ARG A 108 1.52 15.64 -7.29
CA ARG A 108 1.73 15.88 -5.85
C ARG A 108 2.74 14.93 -5.22
N LEU A 109 2.74 13.66 -5.62
CA LEU A 109 3.76 12.70 -5.20
C LEU A 109 5.15 13.11 -5.69
N ARG A 110 5.28 13.64 -6.90
CA ARG A 110 6.56 14.12 -7.44
C ARG A 110 7.09 15.31 -6.66
N ILE A 111 6.23 16.24 -6.26
CA ILE A 111 6.61 17.35 -5.38
C ILE A 111 7.18 16.80 -4.08
N ALA A 112 6.51 15.84 -3.44
CA ALA A 112 6.95 15.24 -2.19
C ALA A 112 8.26 14.45 -2.34
N SER A 113 8.35 13.58 -3.36
CA SER A 113 9.45 12.61 -3.48
C SER A 113 10.68 13.14 -4.22
N LYS A 114 10.51 14.09 -5.13
CA LYS A 114 11.59 14.60 -6.01
C LYS A 114 11.79 16.13 -5.92
N GLY A 115 10.94 16.84 -5.20
CA GLY A 115 11.04 18.28 -5.04
C GLY A 115 10.86 19.06 -6.34
N VAL A 116 10.16 18.50 -7.32
CA VAL A 116 9.95 19.17 -8.61
C VAL A 116 8.46 19.18 -8.99
N LYS A 117 8.06 20.23 -9.70
CA LYS A 117 6.71 20.42 -10.24
C LYS A 117 6.79 20.66 -11.73
N ARG A 118 5.88 20.06 -12.49
CA ARG A 118 5.81 20.28 -13.94
C ARG A 118 5.19 21.64 -14.24
N PHE A 119 5.82 22.37 -15.14
CA PHE A 119 5.31 23.59 -15.74
C PHE A 119 5.51 23.51 -17.26
N GLY A 120 4.42 23.24 -17.98
CA GLY A 120 4.49 22.91 -19.41
C GLY A 120 5.33 21.64 -19.66
N SER A 121 6.40 21.78 -20.44
CA SER A 121 7.35 20.68 -20.72
C SER A 121 8.49 20.56 -19.69
N GLU A 122 8.66 21.54 -18.81
CA GLU A 122 9.78 21.62 -17.88
C GLU A 122 9.43 21.12 -16.48
N LEU A 123 10.43 20.63 -15.75
CA LEU A 123 10.35 20.31 -14.33
C LEU A 123 11.13 21.38 -13.56
N LEU A 124 10.42 22.13 -12.74
CA LEU A 124 11.00 23.21 -11.94
C LEU A 124 11.16 22.74 -10.49
N PRO A 125 12.27 23.10 -9.82
CA PRO A 125 12.46 22.78 -8.42
C PRO A 125 11.42 23.49 -7.54
N VAL A 126 11.02 22.82 -6.46
CA VAL A 126 10.10 23.34 -5.47
C VAL A 126 10.82 23.47 -4.13
N GLU A 127 10.74 24.62 -3.49
CA GLU A 127 11.32 24.85 -2.18
C GLU A 127 10.74 23.92 -1.12
N GLU A 128 11.55 23.56 -0.11
CA GLU A 128 11.17 22.57 0.92
C GLU A 128 9.87 22.88 1.64
N GLU A 129 9.65 24.16 1.98
CA GLU A 129 8.40 24.55 2.65
C GLU A 129 7.18 24.27 1.77
N LYS A 130 7.27 24.58 0.48
CA LYS A 130 6.22 24.24 -0.49
C LYS A 130 6.08 22.72 -0.70
N GLN A 131 7.19 21.96 -0.66
CA GLN A 131 7.11 20.50 -0.71
C GLN A 131 6.28 19.95 0.44
N ARG A 132 6.48 20.47 1.67
CA ARG A 132 5.70 20.08 2.86
C ARG A 132 4.22 20.45 2.74
N GLN A 133 3.92 21.59 2.15
CA GLN A 133 2.55 22.08 2.01
C GLN A 133 1.79 21.45 0.84
N GLU A 134 2.45 21.29 -0.31
CA GLU A 134 1.82 20.86 -1.55
C GLU A 134 2.04 19.38 -1.87
N GLY A 135 2.97 18.72 -1.20
CA GLY A 135 3.34 17.33 -1.44
C GLY A 135 2.34 16.32 -0.89
N MET A 136 2.07 15.28 -1.68
CA MET A 136 1.35 14.09 -1.25
C MET A 136 2.36 13.00 -0.91
N TYR A 137 2.49 12.69 0.36
CA TYR A 137 3.44 11.70 0.89
C TYR A 137 2.77 10.34 0.96
N MET A 138 2.82 9.58 -0.14
CA MET A 138 2.25 8.24 -0.22
C MET A 138 3.01 7.27 0.68
N ILE A 139 2.34 6.66 1.64
CA ILE A 139 2.97 5.78 2.62
C ILE A 139 1.95 4.82 3.22
N GLY A 140 2.37 3.59 3.54
CA GLY A 140 1.52 2.63 4.25
C GLY A 140 1.55 2.83 5.77
N ASP A 141 0.66 2.15 6.48
CA ASP A 141 0.55 2.23 7.96
C ASP A 141 1.83 1.83 8.71
N VAL A 142 2.73 1.11 8.08
CA VAL A 142 4.07 0.81 8.61
C VAL A 142 4.82 2.09 9.03
N ALA A 143 4.50 3.25 8.44
CA ALA A 143 5.08 4.52 8.84
C ALA A 143 4.80 4.88 10.31
N THR A 144 3.68 4.45 10.86
CA THR A 144 3.34 4.69 12.28
C THR A 144 4.02 3.70 13.24
N MET A 145 4.80 2.77 12.71
CA MET A 145 5.46 1.69 13.45
C MET A 145 6.99 1.74 13.37
N ARG A 146 7.55 2.63 12.55
CA ARG A 146 8.99 2.80 12.38
C ARG A 146 9.39 4.26 12.65
N GLU A 147 10.38 4.42 13.53
CA GLU A 147 10.88 5.74 13.94
C GLU A 147 12.36 5.95 13.58
N ARG A 148 13.04 4.88 13.12
CA ARG A 148 14.49 4.92 12.90
C ARG A 148 14.82 4.65 11.43
N VAL A 149 15.83 5.36 10.95
CA VAL A 149 16.49 5.10 9.68
C VAL A 149 17.60 4.08 9.93
N ILE A 150 17.70 3.08 9.09
CA ILE A 150 18.71 2.01 9.11
C ILE A 150 19.22 1.77 7.69
N THR A 151 20.27 0.97 7.52
CA THR A 151 20.68 0.55 6.17
C THR A 151 19.70 -0.49 5.57
N VAL A 152 19.68 -0.62 4.25
CA VAL A 152 18.95 -1.71 3.57
C VAL A 152 19.46 -3.07 4.05
N GLU A 153 20.77 -3.19 4.29
CA GLU A 153 21.37 -4.41 4.83
C GLU A 153 20.78 -4.77 6.19
N ASP A 154 20.73 -3.80 7.12
CA ASP A 154 20.14 -4.02 8.44
C ASP A 154 18.64 -4.34 8.37
N LEU A 155 17.90 -3.66 7.49
CA LEU A 155 16.48 -3.98 7.25
C LEU A 155 16.31 -5.43 6.79
N HIS A 156 17.15 -5.89 5.87
CA HIS A 156 17.12 -7.26 5.39
C HIS A 156 17.49 -8.25 6.50
N LYS A 157 18.50 -7.96 7.31
CA LYS A 157 18.86 -8.79 8.47
C LYS A 157 17.72 -8.86 9.50
N GLU A 158 17.03 -7.74 9.76
CA GLU A 158 15.87 -7.71 10.64
C GLU A 158 14.77 -8.71 10.22
N VAL A 159 14.52 -8.83 8.92
CA VAL A 159 13.40 -9.64 8.40
C VAL A 159 13.82 -11.03 7.92
N THR A 160 15.09 -11.41 8.09
CA THR A 160 15.64 -12.72 7.71
C THR A 160 16.47 -13.34 8.84
N GLU A 161 17.67 -12.85 9.07
CA GLU A 161 18.68 -13.47 9.94
C GLU A 161 18.34 -13.41 11.43
N ARG A 162 17.64 -12.35 11.87
CA ARG A 162 17.28 -12.17 13.29
C ARG A 162 16.04 -12.95 13.74
N ILE A 163 15.31 -13.58 12.80
CA ILE A 163 14.09 -14.33 13.12
C ILE A 163 14.34 -15.50 14.05
N PRO A 164 15.37 -16.37 13.84
CA PRO A 164 15.61 -17.50 14.73
C PRO A 164 15.89 -17.10 16.18
N GLU A 165 16.73 -16.07 16.40
CA GLU A 165 17.03 -15.56 17.74
C GLU A 165 15.78 -15.02 18.43
N TYR A 166 14.96 -14.25 17.69
CA TYR A 166 13.73 -13.70 18.20
C TYR A 166 12.74 -14.81 18.60
N LEU A 167 12.58 -15.84 17.78
CA LEU A 167 11.70 -16.98 18.10
C LEU A 167 12.23 -17.78 19.29
N GLN A 168 13.55 -17.98 19.42
CA GLN A 168 14.16 -18.64 20.57
C GLN A 168 13.93 -17.86 21.87
N ALA A 169 14.07 -16.54 21.83
CA ALA A 169 13.81 -15.69 23.00
C ALA A 169 12.36 -15.82 23.46
N LEU A 170 11.39 -15.83 22.53
CA LEU A 170 9.97 -16.01 22.87
C LEU A 170 9.69 -17.37 23.53
N VAL A 171 10.35 -18.44 23.10
CA VAL A 171 10.17 -19.78 23.71
C VAL A 171 10.67 -19.80 25.14
N HIS A 172 11.69 -19.01 25.49
CA HIS A 172 12.20 -18.91 26.86
C HIS A 172 11.35 -18.02 27.78
N GLU A 173 10.60 -17.07 27.20
CA GLU A 173 9.69 -16.19 27.95
C GLU A 173 8.35 -16.88 28.28
N VAL A 174 8.01 -17.92 27.52
CA VAL A 174 6.80 -18.71 27.84
C VAL A 174 7.13 -19.62 29.02
N ALA A 175 6.77 -19.18 30.23
CA ALA A 175 6.71 -20.06 31.39
C ALA A 175 5.87 -21.30 31.04
N PRO A 176 6.13 -22.50 31.62
CA PRO A 176 5.30 -23.66 31.35
C PRO A 176 3.84 -23.31 31.62
N GLU A 177 3.07 -23.22 30.55
CA GLU A 177 1.65 -22.88 30.61
C GLU A 177 0.92 -23.90 31.50
N GLU A 178 0.21 -23.40 32.49
CA GLU A 178 -1.05 -24.06 32.87
C GLU A 178 -1.80 -24.29 31.55
N GLU A 179 -2.22 -25.56 31.29
CA GLU A 179 -2.87 -25.98 30.04
C GLU A 179 -3.82 -24.89 29.52
N ALA A 180 -3.36 -24.17 28.51
CA ALA A 180 -4.16 -23.10 27.91
C ALA A 180 -5.45 -23.73 27.38
N GLN A 181 -6.57 -23.29 27.92
CA GLN A 181 -7.89 -23.71 27.43
C GLN A 181 -7.93 -23.32 25.92
N PRO A 182 -8.27 -24.25 25.03
CA PRO A 182 -8.38 -23.95 23.62
C PRO A 182 -9.27 -22.72 23.43
N LEU A 183 -8.76 -21.73 22.71
CA LEU A 183 -9.60 -20.61 22.28
C LEU A 183 -10.68 -21.17 21.34
N ASP A 184 -11.95 -21.00 21.72
CA ASP A 184 -13.10 -21.38 20.88
C ASP A 184 -13.25 -20.44 19.67
N ILE A 185 -12.14 -20.26 18.92
CA ILE A 185 -12.13 -19.44 17.71
C ILE A 185 -11.97 -20.35 16.51
N ALA A 186 -12.97 -20.36 15.64
CA ALA A 186 -12.94 -21.08 14.38
C ALA A 186 -12.92 -20.11 13.19
N ILE A 187 -12.05 -20.38 12.20
CA ILE A 187 -12.15 -19.75 10.89
C ILE A 187 -13.32 -20.41 10.17
N VAL A 188 -14.44 -19.70 10.08
CA VAL A 188 -15.68 -20.22 9.47
C VAL A 188 -15.79 -19.98 7.97
N GLY A 189 -14.84 -19.25 7.39
CA GLY A 189 -14.80 -19.02 5.95
C GLY A 189 -13.68 -18.08 5.54
N MET A 190 -13.29 -18.17 4.27
CA MET A 190 -12.37 -17.29 3.60
C MET A 190 -12.98 -16.89 2.25
N ALA A 191 -12.81 -15.64 1.84
CA ALA A 191 -13.24 -15.16 0.54
C ALA A 191 -12.20 -14.21 -0.06
N GLY A 192 -12.11 -14.19 -1.38
CA GLY A 192 -11.22 -13.29 -2.10
C GLY A 192 -11.55 -13.25 -3.58
N VAL A 193 -11.25 -12.11 -4.22
CA VAL A 193 -11.36 -11.92 -5.67
C VAL A 193 -10.00 -11.54 -6.21
N PHE A 194 -9.56 -12.20 -7.26
CA PHE A 194 -8.23 -12.04 -7.84
C PHE A 194 -8.32 -11.89 -9.36
N PRO A 195 -7.29 -11.38 -10.03
CA PRO A 195 -7.25 -11.39 -11.49
C PRO A 195 -7.46 -12.79 -12.06
N GLY A 196 -8.50 -12.97 -12.87
CA GLY A 196 -8.85 -14.27 -13.45
C GLY A 196 -9.43 -15.30 -12.47
N ALA A 197 -9.81 -14.87 -11.25
CA ALA A 197 -10.45 -15.75 -10.27
C ALA A 197 -11.46 -14.98 -9.41
N GLU A 198 -12.70 -15.44 -9.42
CA GLU A 198 -13.79 -14.83 -8.66
C GLU A 198 -13.88 -15.36 -7.22
N ASP A 199 -13.17 -16.43 -6.93
CA ASP A 199 -13.13 -17.09 -5.62
C ASP A 199 -11.75 -17.69 -5.33
N ILE A 200 -11.56 -18.17 -4.10
CA ILE A 200 -10.30 -18.75 -3.62
C ILE A 200 -9.99 -20.08 -4.33
N ASP A 201 -10.99 -20.89 -4.65
CA ASP A 201 -10.77 -22.20 -5.29
C ASP A 201 -10.29 -22.01 -6.71
N THR A 202 -10.87 -21.09 -7.45
CA THR A 202 -10.43 -20.71 -8.79
C THR A 202 -9.04 -20.10 -8.76
N PHE A 203 -8.75 -19.22 -7.79
CA PHE A 203 -7.41 -18.66 -7.60
C PHE A 203 -6.37 -19.73 -7.36
N TRP A 204 -6.66 -20.68 -6.46
CA TRP A 204 -5.77 -21.81 -6.17
C TRP A 204 -5.57 -22.72 -7.39
N SER A 205 -6.65 -23.02 -8.11
CA SER A 205 -6.60 -23.78 -9.37
C SER A 205 -5.71 -23.11 -10.42
N ASN A 206 -5.79 -21.78 -10.55
CA ASN A 206 -4.97 -21.01 -11.46
C ASN A 206 -3.48 -21.06 -11.07
N ILE A 207 -3.15 -21.02 -9.78
CA ILE A 207 -1.78 -21.18 -9.29
C ILE A 207 -1.23 -22.57 -9.67
N ILE A 208 -1.99 -23.63 -9.36
CA ILE A 208 -1.56 -25.00 -9.65
C ILE A 208 -1.36 -25.24 -11.15
N LYS A 209 -2.25 -24.70 -11.98
CA LYS A 209 -2.21 -24.83 -13.44
C LYS A 209 -1.21 -23.88 -14.10
N GLY A 210 -0.60 -22.95 -13.36
CA GLY A 210 0.28 -21.92 -13.90
C GLY A 210 -0.42 -20.95 -14.87
N VAL A 211 -1.72 -20.70 -14.66
CA VAL A 211 -2.52 -19.79 -15.50
C VAL A 211 -2.02 -18.35 -15.30
N ARG A 212 -1.71 -17.70 -16.42
CA ARG A 212 -1.32 -16.29 -16.40
C ARG A 212 -2.57 -15.40 -16.47
N CYS A 213 -2.82 -14.65 -15.40
CA CYS A 213 -3.98 -13.75 -15.29
C CYS A 213 -3.59 -12.28 -15.54
N PHE A 214 -2.61 -12.05 -16.40
CA PHE A 214 -2.21 -10.71 -16.85
C PHE A 214 -2.81 -10.41 -18.22
N SER A 215 -3.32 -9.20 -18.38
CA SER A 215 -3.87 -8.73 -19.66
C SER A 215 -3.42 -7.29 -19.94
N GLU A 216 -3.62 -6.83 -21.15
CA GLU A 216 -3.55 -5.41 -21.45
C GLU A 216 -4.68 -4.67 -20.74
N VAL A 217 -4.40 -3.44 -20.32
CA VAL A 217 -5.42 -2.60 -19.68
C VAL A 217 -6.58 -2.31 -20.65
N ASP A 218 -7.80 -2.42 -20.15
CA ASP A 218 -8.98 -2.00 -20.89
C ASP A 218 -8.95 -0.45 -21.06
N PRO A 219 -9.13 0.06 -22.29
CA PRO A 219 -9.24 1.50 -22.52
C PRO A 219 -10.34 2.21 -21.73
N ALA A 220 -11.38 1.48 -21.30
CA ALA A 220 -12.40 2.00 -20.41
C ALA A 220 -11.88 2.24 -18.98
N ARG A 221 -10.82 1.52 -18.55
CA ARG A 221 -10.22 1.65 -17.23
C ARG A 221 -9.22 2.82 -17.17
N TRP A 222 -8.31 2.92 -18.12
CA TRP A 222 -7.54 4.11 -18.44
C TRP A 222 -7.09 4.07 -19.90
N ASN A 223 -6.99 5.26 -20.52
CA ASN A 223 -6.69 5.36 -21.95
C ASN A 223 -5.18 5.23 -22.21
N PRO A 224 -4.70 4.13 -22.84
CA PRO A 224 -3.28 3.95 -23.10
C PRO A 224 -2.64 5.06 -23.94
N ARG A 225 -3.42 5.77 -24.78
CA ARG A 225 -2.91 6.87 -25.60
C ARG A 225 -2.38 8.04 -24.78
N HIS A 226 -2.87 8.22 -23.56
CA HIS A 226 -2.44 9.29 -22.66
C HIS A 226 -1.27 8.87 -21.75
N TYR A 227 -1.26 7.62 -21.29
CA TYR A 227 -0.39 7.19 -20.21
C TYR A 227 0.67 6.15 -20.61
N PHE A 228 0.54 5.50 -21.78
CA PHE A 228 1.50 4.50 -22.25
C PHE A 228 2.49 5.09 -23.24
N ASN A 229 3.78 4.85 -23.00
CA ASN A 229 4.86 5.08 -23.96
C ASN A 229 5.98 4.07 -23.66
N PRO A 230 6.23 3.08 -24.54
CA PRO A 230 7.20 2.03 -24.30
C PRO A 230 8.65 2.57 -24.19
N ASP A 231 8.91 3.72 -24.79
CA ASP A 231 10.25 4.34 -24.83
C ASP A 231 10.41 5.47 -23.80
N SER A 232 9.40 5.67 -22.93
CA SER A 232 9.40 6.77 -21.99
C SER A 232 10.29 6.48 -20.79
N ASN A 233 11.26 7.35 -20.58
CA ASN A 233 12.01 7.48 -19.32
C ASN A 233 11.49 8.64 -18.45
N ASP A 234 10.43 9.32 -18.88
CA ASP A 234 9.81 10.37 -18.10
C ASP A 234 8.78 9.76 -17.14
N GLY A 235 8.74 10.23 -15.91
CA GLY A 235 7.87 9.69 -14.86
C GLY A 235 6.37 9.96 -15.06
N ASP A 236 5.95 10.49 -16.21
CA ASP A 236 4.55 10.82 -16.50
C ASP A 236 3.84 9.74 -17.32
N ARG A 237 4.60 8.82 -17.89
CA ARG A 237 4.07 7.74 -18.71
C ARG A 237 4.62 6.39 -18.26
N THR A 238 3.81 5.36 -18.39
CA THR A 238 4.23 4.00 -18.08
C THR A 238 4.76 3.29 -19.35
N PRO A 239 5.88 2.56 -19.24
CA PRO A 239 6.37 1.72 -20.34
C PRO A 239 5.58 0.43 -20.51
N SER A 240 4.60 0.14 -19.64
CA SER A 240 3.78 -1.07 -19.67
C SER A 240 2.29 -0.73 -19.59
N LYS A 241 1.50 -1.44 -20.36
CA LYS A 241 0.05 -1.44 -20.31
C LYS A 241 -0.53 -2.78 -19.84
N TRP A 242 0.35 -3.66 -19.34
CA TRP A 242 -0.02 -4.97 -18.81
C TRP A 242 -0.21 -4.94 -17.31
N GLY A 243 -1.21 -5.66 -16.82
CA GLY A 243 -1.48 -5.78 -15.39
C GLY A 243 -2.41 -6.94 -15.06
N GLY A 244 -2.51 -7.26 -13.79
CA GLY A 244 -3.52 -8.15 -13.24
C GLY A 244 -4.77 -7.35 -12.88
N PHE A 245 -5.77 -7.38 -13.74
CA PHE A 245 -7.01 -6.61 -13.54
C PHE A 245 -8.10 -7.52 -12.98
N LEU A 246 -8.81 -7.03 -11.97
CA LEU A 246 -10.05 -7.64 -11.52
C LEU A 246 -11.14 -7.41 -12.58
N GLY A 247 -12.00 -8.40 -12.79
CA GLY A 247 -13.23 -8.23 -13.57
C GLY A 247 -14.20 -7.25 -12.90
N ASP A 248 -15.37 -7.08 -13.50
CA ASP A 248 -16.43 -6.30 -12.88
C ASP A 248 -16.85 -6.98 -11.57
N ILE A 249 -16.39 -6.42 -10.46
CA ILE A 249 -16.85 -6.85 -9.15
C ILE A 249 -18.26 -6.29 -9.02
N CYS A 250 -19.26 -7.16 -9.24
CA CYS A 250 -20.63 -6.79 -8.91
C CYS A 250 -20.64 -6.47 -7.40
N PRO A 251 -20.93 -5.23 -7.00
CA PRO A 251 -21.11 -4.95 -5.59
C PRO A 251 -22.23 -5.88 -5.11
N VAL A 252 -21.89 -6.80 -4.19
CA VAL A 252 -22.92 -7.63 -3.54
C VAL A 252 -23.98 -6.67 -3.03
N PRO A 253 -25.26 -6.83 -3.40
CA PRO A 253 -26.32 -5.96 -2.89
C PRO A 253 -26.19 -5.87 -1.38
N CYS A 254 -26.25 -4.67 -0.82
CA CYS A 254 -26.09 -4.42 0.62
C CYS A 254 -27.06 -5.21 1.52
N ASP A 255 -28.01 -5.91 0.94
CA ASP A 255 -28.95 -6.81 1.63
C ASP A 255 -28.29 -8.04 2.27
N TYR A 256 -27.04 -8.37 1.88
CA TYR A 256 -26.21 -9.42 2.49
C TYR A 256 -25.14 -8.90 3.48
N ALA A 257 -25.08 -7.61 3.72
CA ALA A 257 -24.33 -7.11 4.86
C ALA A 257 -24.97 -7.69 6.13
N PRO A 258 -24.23 -8.47 6.95
CA PRO A 258 -24.79 -8.96 8.20
C PRO A 258 -25.24 -7.75 9.00
N LYS A 259 -26.50 -7.70 9.42
CA LYS A 259 -27.11 -6.60 10.21
C LYS A 259 -26.47 -6.43 11.59
N ARG A 260 -25.29 -6.98 11.82
CA ARG A 260 -24.43 -6.77 12.99
C ARG A 260 -23.10 -6.23 12.53
N SER A 261 -22.91 -4.93 12.74
CA SER A 261 -21.60 -4.33 12.79
C SER A 261 -20.80 -5.04 13.86
N TYR A 262 -19.91 -5.94 13.49
CA TYR A 262 -18.86 -6.37 14.40
C TYR A 262 -17.96 -5.14 14.61
N PRO A 263 -17.74 -4.72 15.87
CA PRO A 263 -16.77 -3.65 16.10
C PRO A 263 -15.43 -4.15 15.57
N LEU A 264 -14.92 -3.47 14.54
CA LEU A 264 -13.53 -3.63 14.13
C LEU A 264 -12.68 -3.40 15.37
N PHE A 265 -11.87 -4.38 15.71
CA PHE A 265 -10.91 -4.31 16.81
C PHE A 265 -10.14 -2.98 16.72
N ARG A 266 -10.41 -2.09 17.69
CA ARG A 266 -9.48 -1.02 18.01
C ARG A 266 -8.46 -1.66 18.95
N ALA A 267 -7.25 -1.89 18.46
CA ALA A 267 -6.05 -2.00 19.26
C ALA A 267 -5.39 -0.62 19.31
#